data_7dfa1fdca96dc3741b0bcd01914bc422
#
_entry.id   7dfa1fdca96dc3741b0bcd01914bc422
#
_cell.length_a   1.000
_cell.length_b   1.000
_cell.length_c   1.000
_cell.angle_alpha   90.00
_cell.angle_beta   90.00
_cell.angle_gamma   90.00
#
_symmetry.space_group_name_H-M   'P 1'
#
loop_
_entity.id
_entity.type
_entity.pdbx_description
1 polymer ?
#
loop_
_entity_poly.entity_id
_entity_poly.type
_entity_poly.pdbx_seq_one_letter_code
_entity_poly.pdbx_strand_id
1 'polypeptide(L)'
;DIAKHAEFFSFGTNDLTQTTFGISRDDSGKFLNDYIENKIFDIDPFISIDDGVGDLIEIATSRGKKQNKKIKLGICGEHGGDPKSIKFCAKTGLDYVSCSPYRVPVARLAAAQAQLKK
;
A
#
# COMPACT_ATOMS: atom_id res chain seq x y z
N ASP A 1 -6.80 -4.90 -18.31
CA ASP A 1 -8.05 -5.59 -18.70
C ASP A 1 -9.10 -5.55 -17.58
N ILE A 2 -8.77 -5.86 -16.32
CA ILE A 2 -9.70 -5.85 -15.18
C ILE A 2 -10.44 -4.50 -15.05
N ALA A 3 -9.74 -3.38 -15.21
CA ALA A 3 -10.33 -2.04 -15.11
C ALA A 3 -11.45 -1.73 -16.11
N LYS A 4 -11.58 -2.52 -17.19
CA LYS A 4 -12.69 -2.39 -18.16
C LYS A 4 -14.02 -2.86 -17.56
N HIS A 5 -13.97 -3.76 -16.60
CA HIS A 5 -15.12 -4.49 -16.06
C HIS A 5 -15.36 -4.21 -14.59
N ALA A 6 -14.51 -3.39 -13.95
CA ALA A 6 -14.59 -3.08 -12.54
C ALA A 6 -14.94 -1.60 -12.31
N GLU A 7 -15.76 -1.34 -11.30
CA GLU A 7 -16.06 0.01 -10.81
C GLU A 7 -15.01 0.46 -9.79
N PHE A 8 -14.46 -0.50 -9.04
CA PHE A 8 -13.36 -0.28 -8.12
C PHE A 8 -12.49 -1.52 -7.99
N PHE A 9 -11.26 -1.36 -7.51
CA PHE A 9 -10.48 -2.46 -6.93
C PHE A 9 -9.55 -1.97 -5.84
N SER A 10 -9.19 -2.91 -4.97
CA SER A 10 -8.35 -2.68 -3.82
C SER A 10 -7.10 -3.55 -3.93
N PHE A 11 -5.92 -2.95 -3.74
CA PHE A 11 -4.69 -3.70 -3.68
C PHE A 11 -4.59 -4.40 -2.32
N GLY A 12 -4.50 -5.73 -2.31
CA GLY A 12 -4.14 -6.52 -1.14
C GLY A 12 -2.64 -6.38 -0.89
N THR A 13 -2.24 -5.34 -0.17
CA THR A 13 -0.83 -4.96 -0.07
C THR A 13 0.04 -5.98 0.65
N ASN A 14 -0.52 -6.78 1.57
CA ASN A 14 0.21 -7.89 2.17
C ASN A 14 0.56 -8.96 1.13
N ASP A 15 -0.41 -9.36 0.31
CA ASP A 15 -0.19 -10.35 -0.75
C ASP A 15 0.75 -9.82 -1.83
N LEU A 16 0.61 -8.55 -2.18
CA LEU A 16 1.49 -7.90 -3.13
C LEU A 16 2.94 -7.86 -2.61
N THR A 17 3.15 -7.57 -1.33
CA THR A 17 4.45 -7.62 -0.68
C THR A 17 5.05 -9.02 -0.74
N GLN A 18 4.26 -10.05 -0.36
CA GLN A 18 4.70 -11.43 -0.42
C GLN A 18 5.12 -11.85 -1.82
N THR A 19 4.34 -11.51 -2.83
CA THR A 19 4.64 -11.88 -4.23
C THR A 19 5.79 -11.08 -4.81
N THR A 20 5.92 -9.81 -4.46
CA THR A 20 7.02 -8.95 -4.94
C THR A 20 8.37 -9.46 -4.47
N PHE A 21 8.47 -9.84 -3.21
CA PHE A 21 9.74 -10.31 -2.62
C PHE A 21 9.90 -11.83 -2.61
N GLY A 22 8.87 -12.60 -2.95
CA GLY A 22 8.89 -14.05 -2.85
C GLY A 22 9.02 -14.55 -1.41
N ILE A 23 8.46 -13.84 -0.44
CA ILE A 23 8.52 -14.17 0.99
C ILE A 23 7.14 -14.45 1.55
N SER A 24 7.08 -15.36 2.53
CA SER A 24 5.86 -15.63 3.29
C SER A 24 5.80 -14.72 4.52
N ARG A 25 4.66 -14.06 4.73
CA ARG A 25 4.40 -13.27 5.94
C ARG A 25 4.49 -14.12 7.21
N ASP A 26 3.99 -15.35 7.15
CA ASP A 26 3.96 -16.27 8.30
C ASP A 26 5.37 -16.75 8.68
N ASP A 27 6.28 -16.84 7.71
CA ASP A 27 7.67 -17.23 7.92
C ASP A 27 8.59 -16.05 8.18
N SER A 28 8.15 -14.82 7.95
CA SER A 28 8.99 -13.61 7.99
C SER A 28 9.68 -13.40 9.36
N GLY A 29 9.03 -13.78 10.45
CA GLY A 29 9.61 -13.71 11.79
C GLY A 29 10.91 -14.49 12.01
N LYS A 30 11.24 -15.42 11.09
CA LYS A 30 12.46 -16.22 11.16
C LYS A 30 13.71 -15.52 10.61
N PHE A 31 13.55 -14.54 9.72
CA PHE A 31 14.68 -13.92 9.00
C PHE A 31 14.58 -12.40 8.88
N LEU A 32 13.39 -11.82 9.02
CA LEU A 32 13.16 -10.41 8.71
C LEU A 32 13.94 -9.47 9.64
N ASN A 33 14.12 -9.84 10.91
CA ASN A 33 14.94 -9.07 11.84
C ASN A 33 16.41 -8.99 11.36
N ASP A 34 16.96 -10.11 10.90
CA ASP A 34 18.33 -10.14 10.36
C ASP A 34 18.45 -9.25 9.11
N TYR A 35 17.40 -9.21 8.28
CA TYR A 35 17.37 -8.37 7.08
C TYR A 35 17.32 -6.88 7.42
N ILE A 36 16.62 -6.50 8.48
CA ILE A 36 16.56 -5.12 8.96
C ILE A 36 17.88 -4.72 9.62
N GLU A 37 18.44 -5.57 10.47
CA GLU A 37 19.73 -5.33 11.14
C GLU A 37 20.89 -5.19 10.14
N ASN A 38 20.87 -5.98 9.07
CA ASN A 38 21.86 -5.91 7.99
C ASN A 38 21.52 -4.85 6.91
N LYS A 39 20.48 -4.03 7.13
CA LYS A 39 20.06 -2.95 6.22
C LYS A 39 19.70 -3.43 4.80
N ILE A 40 19.20 -4.65 4.68
CA ILE A 40 18.62 -5.16 3.43
C ILE A 40 17.23 -4.55 3.25
N PHE A 41 16.47 -4.43 4.33
CA PHE A 41 15.28 -3.59 4.42
C PHE A 41 15.50 -2.48 5.43
N ASP A 42 15.04 -1.27 5.12
CA ASP A 42 15.04 -0.14 6.07
C ASP A 42 13.98 -0.32 7.15
N ILE A 43 12.83 -0.88 6.77
CA ILE A 43 11.67 -1.12 7.64
C ILE A 43 11.04 -2.44 7.22
N ASP A 44 10.33 -3.07 8.14
CA ASP A 44 9.49 -4.24 7.85
C ASP A 44 8.49 -3.92 6.72
N PRO A 45 8.61 -4.61 5.56
CA PRO A 45 7.77 -4.35 4.39
C PRO A 45 6.29 -4.73 4.59
N PHE A 46 5.96 -5.42 5.69
CA PHE A 46 4.57 -5.70 6.07
C PHE A 46 3.96 -4.61 6.96
N ILE A 47 4.77 -3.70 7.49
CA ILE A 47 4.31 -2.54 8.28
C ILE A 47 4.13 -1.32 7.39
N SER A 48 5.11 -1.02 6.54
CA SER A 48 5.10 0.11 5.62
C SER A 48 5.33 -0.36 4.19
N ILE A 49 4.65 0.27 3.23
CA ILE A 49 4.83 -0.07 1.81
C ILE A 49 6.27 0.21 1.42
N ASP A 50 6.95 -0.83 0.94
CA ASP A 50 8.29 -0.75 0.35
C ASP A 50 8.24 -0.11 -1.05
N ASP A 51 9.32 0.52 -1.46
CA ASP A 51 9.39 1.23 -2.74
C ASP A 51 9.11 0.31 -3.93
N GLY A 52 9.61 -0.92 -3.94
CA GLY A 52 9.34 -1.88 -5.02
C GLY A 52 7.87 -2.29 -5.11
N VAL A 53 7.19 -2.42 -3.98
CA VAL A 53 5.72 -2.63 -3.93
C VAL A 53 4.99 -1.38 -4.39
N GLY A 54 5.48 -0.21 -3.98
CA GLY A 54 4.97 1.09 -4.38
C GLY A 54 4.98 1.28 -5.90
N ASP A 55 6.08 0.95 -6.57
CA ASP A 55 6.22 1.01 -8.03
C ASP A 55 5.14 0.19 -8.74
N LEU A 56 4.86 -1.02 -8.27
CA LEU A 56 3.80 -1.86 -8.83
C LEU A 56 2.41 -1.26 -8.65
N ILE A 57 2.14 -0.64 -7.49
CA ILE A 57 0.89 0.08 -7.23
C ILE A 57 0.76 1.29 -8.16
N GLU A 58 1.82 2.06 -8.37
CA GLU A 58 1.83 3.21 -9.29
C GLU A 58 1.56 2.78 -10.74
N ILE A 59 2.22 1.73 -11.21
CA ILE A 59 2.00 1.16 -12.55
C ILE A 59 0.54 0.74 -12.71
N ALA A 60 0.00 -0.01 -11.75
CA ALA A 60 -1.36 -0.51 -11.82
C ALA A 60 -2.39 0.61 -11.72
N THR A 61 -2.16 1.62 -10.88
CA THR A 61 -3.00 2.81 -10.74
C THR A 61 -3.05 3.61 -12.04
N SER A 62 -1.89 3.90 -12.62
CA SER A 62 -1.77 4.62 -13.89
C SER A 62 -2.49 3.90 -15.02
N ARG A 63 -2.24 2.60 -15.18
CA ARG A 63 -2.88 1.77 -16.22
C ARG A 63 -4.39 1.64 -16.00
N GLY A 64 -4.82 1.45 -14.75
CA GLY A 64 -6.23 1.34 -14.38
C GLY A 64 -7.01 2.61 -14.70
N LYS A 65 -6.52 3.76 -14.27
CA LYS A 65 -7.14 5.08 -14.54
C LYS A 65 -7.09 5.48 -16.01
N LYS A 66 -6.06 5.08 -16.74
CA LYS A 66 -6.00 5.27 -18.20
C LYS A 66 -7.11 4.50 -18.92
N GLN A 67 -7.41 3.27 -18.46
CA GLN A 67 -8.45 2.43 -19.06
C GLN A 67 -9.86 2.83 -18.63
N ASN A 68 -10.04 3.23 -17.37
CA ASN A 68 -11.32 3.65 -16.80
C ASN A 68 -11.08 4.84 -15.85
N LYS A 69 -11.38 6.05 -16.33
CA LYS A 69 -11.18 7.28 -15.55
C LYS A 69 -12.03 7.37 -14.28
N LYS A 70 -13.11 6.61 -14.21
CA LYS A 70 -14.06 6.62 -13.08
C LYS A 70 -13.75 5.56 -12.04
N ILE A 71 -12.80 4.65 -12.32
CA ILE A 71 -12.48 3.56 -11.39
C ILE A 71 -11.99 4.10 -10.06
N LYS A 72 -12.48 3.51 -8.99
CA LYS A 72 -12.03 3.79 -7.63
C LYS A 72 -10.94 2.80 -7.23
N LEU A 73 -9.79 3.31 -6.82
CA LEU A 73 -8.62 2.51 -6.45
C LEU A 73 -8.24 2.77 -5.00
N GLY A 74 -7.91 1.70 -4.29
CA GLY A 74 -7.48 1.80 -2.91
C GLY A 74 -6.61 0.64 -2.47
N ILE A 75 -6.24 0.65 -1.21
CA ILE A 75 -5.53 -0.44 -0.55
C ILE A 75 -6.32 -1.01 0.60
N CYS A 76 -6.06 -2.27 0.91
CA CYS A 76 -6.50 -2.92 2.13
C CYS A 76 -5.33 -3.66 2.78
N GLY A 77 -5.46 -3.95 4.08
CA GLY A 77 -4.44 -4.61 4.88
C GLY A 77 -3.78 -3.66 5.89
N GLU A 78 -2.70 -4.12 6.50
CA GLU A 78 -2.01 -3.40 7.59
C GLU A 78 -1.48 -2.03 7.15
N HIS A 79 -1.02 -1.90 5.93
CA HIS A 79 -0.52 -0.66 5.35
C HIS A 79 -1.54 0.48 5.34
N GLY A 80 -2.85 0.16 5.30
CA GLY A 80 -3.92 1.16 5.36
C GLY A 80 -4.00 1.94 6.67
N GLY A 81 -3.33 1.46 7.72
CA GLY A 81 -3.20 2.15 9.01
C GLY A 81 -1.85 2.81 9.25
N ASP A 82 -0.89 2.64 8.33
CA ASP A 82 0.44 3.22 8.45
C ASP A 82 0.50 4.63 7.82
N PRO A 83 0.93 5.67 8.59
CA PRO A 83 1.00 7.04 8.09
C PRO A 83 1.89 7.24 6.85
N LYS A 84 3.01 6.52 6.74
CA LYS A 84 3.92 6.60 5.59
C LYS A 84 3.23 6.06 4.33
N SER A 85 2.60 4.89 4.45
CA SER A 85 1.85 4.25 3.38
C SER A 85 0.65 5.09 2.93
N ILE A 86 -0.07 5.72 3.87
CA ILE A 86 -1.20 6.61 3.56
C ILE A 86 -0.75 7.84 2.78
N LYS A 87 0.39 8.44 3.14
CA LYS A 87 0.97 9.55 2.38
C LYS A 87 1.36 9.14 0.97
N PHE A 88 1.95 7.96 0.81
CA PHE A 88 2.23 7.37 -0.50
C PHE A 88 0.95 7.20 -1.32
N CYS A 89 -0.10 6.60 -0.75
CA CYS A 89 -1.39 6.41 -1.41
C CYS A 89 -2.01 7.73 -1.89
N ALA A 90 -1.94 8.77 -1.06
CA ALA A 90 -2.44 10.11 -1.40
C ALA A 90 -1.64 10.73 -2.56
N LYS A 91 -0.31 10.57 -2.58
CA LYS A 91 0.58 11.05 -3.65
C LYS A 91 0.32 10.32 -4.97
N THR A 92 0.14 9.01 -4.92
CA THR A 92 -0.13 8.16 -6.09
C THR A 92 -1.55 8.37 -6.65
N GLY A 93 -2.41 9.07 -5.91
CA GLY A 93 -3.77 9.38 -6.35
C GLY A 93 -4.75 8.24 -6.17
N LEU A 94 -4.55 7.40 -5.16
CA LEU A 94 -5.55 6.44 -4.71
C LEU A 94 -6.74 7.15 -4.07
N ASP A 95 -7.91 6.56 -4.20
CA ASP A 95 -9.17 7.17 -3.76
C ASP A 95 -9.49 6.85 -2.30
N TYR A 96 -9.01 5.72 -1.77
CA TYR A 96 -9.28 5.30 -0.40
C TYR A 96 -8.21 4.36 0.16
N VAL A 97 -8.18 4.25 1.48
CA VAL A 97 -7.48 3.20 2.23
C VAL A 97 -8.45 2.51 3.18
N SER A 98 -8.31 1.21 3.35
CA SER A 98 -9.02 0.46 4.38
C SER A 98 -8.04 0.07 5.48
N CYS A 99 -8.47 0.19 6.72
CA CYS A 99 -7.69 -0.21 7.89
C CYS A 99 -8.60 -0.76 8.99
N SER A 100 -8.01 -1.38 10.01
CA SER A 100 -8.77 -1.82 11.19
C SER A 100 -9.44 -0.63 11.89
N PRO A 101 -10.59 -0.82 12.55
CA PRO A 101 -11.32 0.26 13.22
C PRO A 101 -10.47 1.09 14.18
N TYR A 102 -9.57 0.44 14.92
CA TYR A 102 -8.68 1.10 15.89
C TYR A 102 -7.66 2.03 15.23
N ARG A 103 -7.35 1.85 13.95
CA ARG A 103 -6.42 2.67 13.20
C ARG A 103 -7.07 3.83 12.45
N VAL A 104 -8.39 3.87 12.38
CA VAL A 104 -9.14 4.93 11.66
C VAL A 104 -8.76 6.35 12.11
N PRO A 105 -8.64 6.66 13.41
CA PRO A 105 -8.23 8.00 13.83
C PRO A 105 -6.85 8.41 13.29
N VAL A 106 -5.87 7.51 13.37
CA VAL A 106 -4.52 7.73 12.84
C VAL A 106 -4.53 7.87 11.32
N ALA A 107 -5.28 7.01 10.63
CA ALA A 107 -5.40 7.05 9.18
C ALA A 107 -6.02 8.36 8.69
N ARG A 108 -7.07 8.84 9.34
CA ARG A 108 -7.69 10.13 9.01
C ARG A 108 -6.74 11.30 9.21
N LEU A 109 -5.99 11.32 10.31
CA LEU A 109 -4.98 12.34 10.57
C LEU A 109 -3.88 12.33 9.51
N ALA A 110 -3.34 11.14 9.17
CA ALA A 110 -2.32 11.00 8.15
C ALA A 110 -2.81 11.45 6.76
N ALA A 111 -4.05 11.11 6.40
CA ALA A 111 -4.66 11.54 5.14
C ALA A 111 -4.84 13.07 5.09
N ALA A 112 -5.31 13.68 6.18
CA ALA A 112 -5.43 15.13 6.28
C ALA A 112 -4.06 15.83 6.15
N GLN A 113 -3.04 15.34 6.84
CA GLN A 113 -1.67 15.86 6.73
C GLN A 113 -1.10 15.74 5.31
N ALA A 114 -1.42 14.65 4.58
CA ALA A 114 -0.98 14.47 3.20
C ALA A 114 -1.62 15.52 2.27
N GLN A 115 -2.84 15.96 2.53
CA GLN A 115 -3.50 17.02 1.75
C GLN A 115 -2.95 18.41 2.04
N LEU A 116 -2.54 18.71 3.28
CA LEU A 116 -1.99 20.01 3.67
C LEU A 116 -0.57 20.27 3.14
N LYS A 117 0.16 19.22 2.75
CA LYS A 117 1.54 19.31 2.25
C LYS A 117 1.65 19.31 0.72
N LYS A 118 0.54 19.52 0.05
CA LYS A 118 0.53 19.71 -1.41
C LYS A 118 0.92 21.10 -1.82
#